data_18d31aad2814b2fa7fc09d6ac8d9700d
#
_entry.id   18d31aad2814b2fa7fc09d6ac8d9700d
#
_cell.length_a   1.000
_cell.length_b   1.000
_cell.length_c   1.000
_cell.angle_alpha   90.00
_cell.angle_beta   90.00
_cell.angle_gamma   90.00
#
_symmetry.space_group_name_H-M   'P 1'
#
loop_
_entity.id
_entity.type
_entity.pdbx_description
1 polymer ?
#
loop_
_entity_poly.entity_id
_entity_poly.type
_entity_poly.pdbx_seq_one_letter_code
_entity_poly.pdbx_strand_id
1 'polypeptide(L)' 'MPKYKFTAYFEDEVLRKRSYLKKEWCIRIIEKPIRTEVQGDNRVRFRGRVKEFHNLVFRVVTLSDRVTIHNAFPDRGFKR' A
#
# COMPACT_ATOMS: atom_id res chain seq x y z
N MET A 1 -19.70 -0.86 2.08
CA MET A 1 -18.39 -0.24 1.82
C MET A 1 -17.32 -0.82 2.69
N PRO A 2 -16.23 -1.24 2.12
CA PRO A 2 -15.13 -1.74 2.95
C PRO A 2 -14.57 -0.62 3.82
N LYS A 3 -14.27 -0.95 5.05
CA LYS A 3 -13.67 -0.01 5.97
C LYS A 3 -12.19 -0.30 6.09
N TYR A 4 -11.38 0.63 5.64
CA TYR A 4 -9.94 0.48 5.71
C TYR A 4 -9.43 1.06 7.02
N LYS A 5 -8.38 0.45 7.55
CA LYS A 5 -7.74 0.89 8.78
C LYS A 5 -6.26 1.12 8.51
N PHE A 6 -5.63 1.88 9.37
CA PHE A 6 -4.21 2.18 9.26
C PHE A 6 -3.56 1.93 10.62
N THR A 7 -2.44 1.23 10.62
CA THR A 7 -1.75 0.97 11.88
C THR A 7 -1.11 2.26 12.39
N ALA A 8 -0.82 2.30 13.70
CA ALA A 8 -0.11 3.44 14.27
C ALA A 8 1.25 3.62 13.58
N TYR A 9 1.91 2.52 13.24
CA TYR A 9 3.17 2.60 12.52
C TYR A 9 3.00 3.34 11.19
N PHE A 10 1.94 3.03 10.44
CA PHE A 10 1.68 3.68 9.17
C PHE A 10 1.48 5.18 9.37
N GLU A 11 0.64 5.56 10.32
CA GLU A 11 0.31 6.96 10.53
C GLU A 11 1.47 7.75 11.12
N ASP A 12 2.23 7.16 12.03
CA ASP A 12 3.29 7.87 12.74
C ASP A 12 4.63 7.83 12.01
N GLU A 13 4.94 6.72 11.34
CA GLU A 13 6.25 6.55 10.71
C GLU A 13 6.20 6.66 9.20
N VAL A 14 5.29 5.94 8.56
CA VAL A 14 5.28 5.88 7.10
C VAL A 14 4.87 7.22 6.50
N LEU A 15 3.78 7.79 6.98
CA LEU A 15 3.32 9.09 6.45
C LEU A 15 4.28 10.21 6.78
N ARG A 16 4.96 10.14 7.91
CA ARG A 16 5.94 11.15 8.26
C ARG A 16 7.16 11.10 7.34
N LYS A 17 7.65 9.91 7.06
CA LYS A 17 8.81 9.75 6.17
C LYS A 17 8.47 10.00 4.71
N ARG A 18 7.24 9.70 4.33
CA ARG A 18 6.77 9.86 2.97
C ARG A 18 5.59 10.81 2.93
N SER A 19 5.88 12.09 3.12
CA SER A 19 4.83 13.10 3.22
C SER A 19 4.02 13.25 1.95
N TYR A 20 4.54 12.80 0.82
CA TYR A 20 3.81 12.83 -0.45
C TYR A 20 2.72 11.76 -0.53
N LEU A 21 2.82 10.74 0.34
CA LEU A 21 1.93 9.57 0.26
C LEU A 21 0.53 9.92 0.74
N LYS A 22 -0.48 9.46 0.02
CA LYS A 22 -1.86 9.70 0.38
C LYS A 22 -2.56 8.39 0.70
N LYS A 23 -3.37 8.39 1.75
CA LYS A 23 -4.11 7.20 2.17
C LYS A 23 -5.01 6.67 1.07
N GLU A 24 -5.63 7.57 0.30
CA GLU A 24 -6.52 7.17 -0.77
C GLU A 24 -5.80 6.42 -1.89
N TRP A 25 -4.51 6.68 -2.11
CA TRP A 25 -3.74 5.92 -3.09
C TRP A 25 -3.63 4.46 -2.65
N CYS A 26 -3.40 4.25 -1.35
CA CYS A 26 -3.27 2.90 -0.80
C CYS A 26 -4.57 2.13 -0.96
N ILE A 27 -5.69 2.78 -0.66
CA ILE A 27 -6.99 2.14 -0.78
C ILE A 27 -7.28 1.78 -2.24
N ARG A 28 -6.98 2.70 -3.15
CA ARG A 28 -7.19 2.47 -4.58
C ARG A 28 -6.38 1.27 -5.07
N ILE A 29 -5.15 1.14 -4.61
CA ILE A 29 -4.29 0.04 -4.99
C ILE A 29 -4.85 -1.29 -4.49
N ILE A 30 -5.36 -1.30 -3.26
CA ILE A 30 -5.95 -2.53 -2.70
C ILE A 30 -7.17 -2.94 -3.51
N GLU A 31 -7.96 -1.98 -3.96
CA GLU A 31 -9.18 -2.28 -4.69
C GLU A 31 -8.95 -2.75 -6.12
N LYS A 32 -7.88 -2.25 -6.76
CA LYS A 32 -7.56 -2.65 -8.14
C LYS A 32 -6.04 -2.85 -8.28
N PRO A 33 -5.51 -3.90 -7.68
CA PRO A 33 -4.07 -4.13 -7.75
C PRO A 33 -3.65 -4.70 -9.09
N ILE A 34 -2.42 -4.40 -9.48
CA ILE A 34 -1.78 -5.07 -10.60
C ILE A 34 -1.42 -6.49 -10.18
N ARG A 35 -1.00 -6.62 -8.92
CA ARG A 35 -0.54 -7.91 -8.39
C ARG A 35 -0.80 -7.96 -6.89
N THR A 36 -1.19 -9.13 -6.42
CA THR A 36 -1.41 -9.38 -5.00
C THR A 36 -0.62 -10.62 -4.61
N GLU A 37 0.13 -10.52 -3.51
CA GLU A 37 0.92 -11.63 -3.00
C GLU A 37 0.73 -11.76 -1.50
N VAL A 38 0.56 -13.00 -1.03
CA VAL A 38 0.48 -13.27 0.40
C VAL A 38 1.89 -13.56 0.91
N GLN A 39 2.29 -12.82 1.94
CA GLN A 39 3.56 -13.05 2.60
C GLN A 39 3.39 -14.06 3.73
N GLY A 40 4.47 -14.74 4.10
CA GLY A 40 4.40 -15.80 5.08
C GLY A 40 4.21 -15.36 6.53
N ASP A 41 4.27 -14.06 6.81
CA ASP A 41 4.19 -13.52 8.17
C ASP A 41 2.89 -12.75 8.42
N ASN A 42 1.79 -13.24 7.89
CA ASN A 42 0.47 -12.65 8.04
C ASN A 42 0.38 -11.26 7.41
N ARG A 43 1.07 -11.07 6.30
CA ARG A 43 1.03 -9.83 5.54
C ARG A 43 0.61 -10.12 4.11
N VAL A 44 -0.07 -9.15 3.51
CA VAL A 44 -0.46 -9.24 2.10
C VAL A 44 0.11 -8.02 1.39
N ARG A 45 0.74 -8.23 0.25
CA ARG A 45 1.29 -7.16 -0.59
C ARG A 45 0.38 -6.91 -1.77
N PHE A 46 0.09 -5.63 -1.99
CA PHE A 46 -0.66 -5.21 -3.17
C PHE A 46 0.22 -4.25 -3.94
N ARG A 47 0.34 -4.45 -5.24
CA ARG A 47 1.07 -3.53 -6.09
C ARG A 47 0.12 -2.86 -7.05
N GLY A 48 0.28 -1.56 -7.23
CA GLY A 48 -0.55 -0.79 -8.14
C GLY A 48 0.18 0.45 -8.58
N ARG A 49 -0.29 1.04 -9.68
CA ARG A 49 0.33 2.21 -10.26
C ARG A 49 -0.35 3.48 -9.78
N VAL A 50 0.44 4.46 -9.36
CA VAL A 50 -0.08 5.75 -8.93
C VAL A 50 0.27 6.78 -10.00
N LYS A 51 -0.73 7.17 -10.77
CA LYS A 51 -0.53 8.13 -11.85
C LYS A 51 -0.07 9.48 -11.31
N GLU A 52 -0.61 9.89 -10.18
CA GLU A 52 -0.31 11.18 -9.58
C GLU A 52 1.13 11.31 -9.12
N PHE A 53 1.81 10.18 -8.94
CA PHE A 53 3.19 10.19 -8.50
C PHE A 53 4.07 9.53 -9.55
N HIS A 54 4.27 10.23 -10.65
CA HIS A 54 5.15 9.81 -11.75
C HIS A 54 4.78 8.45 -12.33
N ASN A 55 3.54 8.03 -12.17
CA ASN A 55 3.06 6.76 -12.70
C ASN A 55 3.90 5.58 -12.19
N LEU A 56 4.45 5.70 -10.99
CA LEU A 56 5.26 4.65 -10.38
C LEU A 56 4.39 3.57 -9.77
N VAL A 57 4.93 2.36 -9.71
CA VAL A 57 4.28 1.27 -9.02
C VAL A 57 4.60 1.39 -7.52
N PHE A 58 3.55 1.35 -6.71
CA PHE A 58 3.69 1.36 -5.26
C PHE A 58 3.35 -0.01 -4.71
N ARG A 59 4.01 -0.36 -3.63
CA ARG A 59 3.70 -1.56 -2.86
C ARG A 59 2.97 -1.14 -1.60
N VAL A 60 1.78 -1.69 -1.40
CA VAL A 60 1.00 -1.47 -0.18
C VAL A 60 0.97 -2.78 0.58
N VAL A 61 1.35 -2.74 1.85
CA VAL A 61 1.37 -3.93 2.70
C VAL A 61 0.25 -3.81 3.72
N THR A 62 -0.60 -4.83 3.76
CA THR A 62 -1.67 -4.90 4.77
C THR A 62 -1.43 -6.06 5.69
N LEU A 63 -2.18 -6.07 6.79
CA LEU A 63 -2.26 -7.26 7.64
C LEU A 63 -3.09 -8.31 6.92
N SER A 64 -3.22 -9.49 7.52
CA SER A 64 -3.92 -10.60 6.86
C SER A 64 -5.39 -10.32 6.57
N ASP A 65 -5.97 -9.33 7.24
CA ASP A 65 -7.37 -8.94 7.00
C ASP A 65 -7.56 -8.22 5.66
N ARG A 66 -6.47 -7.81 5.01
CA ARG A 66 -6.46 -7.11 3.71
C ARG A 66 -7.10 -5.72 3.76
N VAL A 67 -7.39 -5.20 4.93
CA VAL A 67 -7.98 -3.87 5.08
C VAL A 67 -7.18 -2.98 6.02
N THR A 68 -6.32 -3.54 6.87
CA THR A 68 -5.49 -2.75 7.77
C THR A 68 -4.14 -2.51 7.11
N ILE A 69 -3.94 -1.28 6.66
CA ILE A 69 -2.74 -0.89 5.92
C ILE A 69 -1.60 -0.62 6.90
N HIS A 70 -0.48 -1.29 6.70
CA HIS A 70 0.66 -1.22 7.60
C HIS A 70 1.84 -0.46 7.02
N ASN A 71 2.03 -0.55 5.70
CA ASN A 71 3.16 0.11 5.06
C ASN A 71 2.82 0.38 3.60
N ALA A 72 3.51 1.36 3.01
CA ALA A 72 3.36 1.66 1.60
C ALA A 72 4.59 2.42 1.13
N PHE A 73 5.09 2.08 -0.04
CA PHE A 73 6.29 2.73 -0.57
C PHE A 73 6.40 2.46 -2.07
N PRO A 74 7.15 3.32 -2.79
CA PRO A 74 7.38 3.05 -4.21
C PRO A 74 8.20 1.79 -4.40
N ASP A 75 7.78 0.95 -5.31
CA ASP A 75 8.50 -0.30 -5.62
C ASP A 75 9.24 -0.11 -6.94
N ARG A 76 10.42 0.46 -6.87
CA ARG A 76 11.16 0.82 -8.07
C ARG A 76 11.75 -0.38 -8.80
N GLY A 77 11.84 -1.52 -8.12
CA GLY A 77 12.34 -2.74 -8.73
C GLY A 77 11.28 -3.57 -9.42
N PHE A 78 10.02 -3.19 -9.31
CA PHE A 78 8.95 -3.98 -9.89
C PHE A 78 8.88 -3.79 -11.39
N LYS A 79 8.89 -4.90 -12.12
CA LYS A 79 8.71 -4.90 -13.58
C LYS A 79 7.53 -5.80 -13.92
N ARG A 80 6.70 -5.30 -14.80
CA ARG A 80 5.52 -6.05 -15.25
C ARG A 80 5.91 -7.11 -16.24
#